data_4fe01b0ded21177ff56301049b94d5e0
#
_entry.id   4fe01b0ded21177ff56301049b94d5e0
#
_cell.length_a   1.000
_cell.length_b   1.000
_cell.length_c   1.000
_cell.angle_alpha   90.00
_cell.angle_beta   90.00
_cell.angle_gamma   90.00
#
_symmetry.space_group_name_H-M   'P 1'
#
loop_
_entity.id
_entity.type
_entity.pdbx_description
1 polymer ?
#
loop_
_entity_poly.entity_id
_entity_poly.type
_entity_poly.pdbx_seq_one_letter_code
_entity_poly.pdbx_strand_id
1 'polypeptide(L)'
;YHKFEEFKKQGKTILFVSHDLGSVSKYCDRVILLNKGVKMDEGSPKQMVDLYKQLLVGQNPVKQNESDSTEQIVAEDSEGLGDFQVNPNMLEYGSRIAEITDFRVIDDKGRCSNTVEKGSCFKIRMKVRFNEEIQEPIMAYTFKNIQVTEITGTNTMYENAKVERSGKGDIC
;
A
#
# COMPACT_ATOMS: atom_id res chain seq x y z
N TYR A 1 25.06 -4.01 7.48
CA TYR A 1 23.83 -4.37 8.23
C TYR A 1 24.05 -5.47 9.27
N HIS A 2 24.98 -6.40 9.12
CA HIS A 2 25.33 -7.42 10.14
C HIS A 2 25.67 -6.79 11.53
N LYS A 3 26.30 -5.63 11.54
CA LYS A 3 26.65 -4.91 12.78
C LYS A 3 25.45 -4.45 13.59
N PHE A 4 24.31 -4.14 12.96
CA PHE A 4 23.09 -3.74 13.69
C PHE A 4 22.55 -4.88 14.55
N GLU A 5 22.50 -6.09 13.97
CA GLU A 5 22.05 -7.28 14.71
C GLU A 5 23.00 -7.66 15.84
N GLU A 6 24.31 -7.50 15.62
CA GLU A 6 25.31 -7.73 16.66
C GLU A 6 25.12 -6.77 17.84
N PHE A 7 24.92 -5.47 17.57
CA PHE A 7 24.68 -4.48 18.60
C PHE A 7 23.37 -4.69 19.34
N LYS A 8 22.30 -5.09 18.63
CA LYS A 8 21.03 -5.46 19.26
C LYS A 8 21.20 -6.64 20.21
N LYS A 9 21.90 -7.68 19.81
CA LYS A 9 22.21 -8.84 20.68
C LYS A 9 23.03 -8.47 21.92
N GLN A 10 23.85 -7.43 21.83
CA GLN A 10 24.61 -6.87 22.94
C GLN A 10 23.80 -5.90 23.83
N GLY A 11 22.48 -5.73 23.56
CA GLY A 11 21.63 -4.82 24.31
C GLY A 11 21.92 -3.33 24.11
N LYS A 12 22.64 -2.96 23.04
CA LYS A 12 22.96 -1.57 22.75
C LYS A 12 21.79 -0.83 22.11
N THR A 13 21.59 0.40 22.54
CA THR A 13 20.63 1.32 21.89
C THR A 13 21.28 1.91 20.65
N ILE A 14 20.59 1.83 19.52
CA ILE A 14 21.01 2.39 18.24
C ILE A 14 20.03 3.48 17.84
N LEU A 15 20.54 4.68 17.59
CA LEU A 15 19.76 5.74 16.96
C LEU A 15 20.02 5.72 15.45
N PHE A 16 18.97 5.46 14.68
CA PHE A 16 19.03 5.38 13.23
C PHE A 16 18.17 6.46 12.60
N VAL A 17 18.76 7.29 11.76
CA VAL A 17 18.06 8.36 11.04
C VAL A 17 18.11 8.06 9.54
N SER A 18 16.95 7.93 8.91
CA SER A 18 16.85 7.61 7.50
C SER A 18 15.50 8.09 6.92
N HIS A 19 15.46 8.28 5.63
CA HIS A 19 14.25 8.43 4.84
C HIS A 19 13.91 7.16 4.05
N ASP A 20 14.74 6.12 4.12
CA ASP A 20 14.46 4.82 3.51
C ASP A 20 13.53 4.01 4.41
N LEU A 21 12.27 3.97 4.01
CA LEU A 21 11.20 3.30 4.74
C LEU A 21 11.41 1.79 4.87
N GLY A 22 12.09 1.17 3.90
CA GLY A 22 12.43 -0.24 3.93
C GLY A 22 13.40 -0.57 5.06
N SER A 23 14.48 0.20 5.17
CA SER A 23 15.46 0.06 6.26
C SER A 23 14.85 0.36 7.62
N VAL A 24 14.00 1.41 7.72
CA VAL A 24 13.29 1.73 8.96
C VAL A 24 12.40 0.57 9.39
N SER A 25 11.60 0.01 8.48
CA SER A 25 10.72 -1.12 8.78
C SER A 25 11.48 -2.37 9.20
N LYS A 26 12.67 -2.59 8.65
CA LYS A 26 13.46 -3.80 8.88
C LYS A 26 14.28 -3.77 10.16
N TYR A 27 14.84 -2.62 10.51
CA TYR A 27 15.86 -2.52 11.56
C TYR A 27 15.42 -1.83 12.83
N CYS A 28 14.36 -1.00 12.77
CA CYS A 28 13.88 -0.26 13.93
C CYS A 28 12.85 -1.05 14.73
N ASP A 29 12.91 -0.94 16.05
CA ASP A 29 11.90 -1.48 16.95
C ASP A 29 10.84 -0.40 17.27
N ARG A 30 11.26 0.87 17.25
CA ARG A 30 10.43 2.05 17.48
C ARG A 30 10.88 3.17 16.55
N VAL A 31 9.94 3.94 16.05
CA VAL A 31 10.18 5.05 15.13
C VAL A 31 9.55 6.32 15.66
N ILE A 32 10.27 7.42 15.54
CA ILE A 32 9.78 8.77 15.80
C ILE A 32 9.66 9.48 14.46
N LEU A 33 8.48 9.97 14.14
CA LEU A 33 8.22 10.72 12.93
C LEU A 33 8.41 12.21 13.19
N LEU A 34 9.30 12.80 12.40
CA LEU A 34 9.57 14.25 12.43
C LEU A 34 9.10 14.89 11.13
N ASN A 35 8.44 16.03 11.24
CA ASN A 35 8.10 16.87 10.09
C ASN A 35 8.47 18.32 10.38
N LYS A 36 9.29 18.93 9.54
CA LYS A 36 9.79 20.31 9.69
C LYS A 36 10.32 20.62 11.10
N GLY A 37 11.04 19.66 11.68
CA GLY A 37 11.63 19.81 13.02
C GLY A 37 10.68 19.55 14.19
N VAL A 38 9.41 19.27 13.93
CA VAL A 38 8.41 18.96 14.95
C VAL A 38 8.17 17.46 15.02
N LYS A 39 8.14 16.92 16.23
CA LYS A 39 7.72 15.52 16.45
C LYS A 39 6.21 15.41 16.20
N MET A 40 5.86 14.63 15.21
CA MET A 40 4.46 14.38 14.83
C MET A 40 3.88 13.24 15.66
N ASP A 41 4.58 12.11 15.69
CA ASP A 41 4.16 10.94 16.44
C ASP A 41 5.34 9.97 16.67
N GLU A 42 5.10 8.93 17.48
CA GLU A 42 6.03 7.82 17.66
C GLU A 42 5.28 6.50 17.86
N GLY A 43 5.84 5.42 17.37
CA GLY A 43 5.20 4.11 17.47
C GLY A 43 5.97 3.01 16.75
N SER A 44 5.25 1.95 16.39
CA SER A 44 5.82 0.85 15.62
C SER A 44 6.26 1.32 14.22
N PRO A 45 7.28 0.69 13.63
CA PRO A 45 7.74 1.04 12.28
C PRO A 45 6.60 1.06 11.25
N LYS A 46 5.70 0.09 11.28
CA LYS A 46 4.56 0.01 10.37
C LYS A 46 3.68 1.25 10.46
N GLN A 47 3.23 1.59 11.67
CA GLN A 47 2.36 2.75 11.90
C GLN A 47 3.02 4.05 11.43
N MET A 48 4.29 4.25 11.78
CA MET A 48 5.00 5.49 11.42
C MET A 48 5.30 5.61 9.93
N VAL A 49 5.58 4.50 9.26
CA VAL A 49 5.74 4.47 7.80
C VAL A 49 4.42 4.82 7.11
N ASP A 50 3.32 4.28 7.57
CA ASP A 50 1.99 4.57 7.01
C ASP A 50 1.61 6.04 7.24
N LEU A 51 1.86 6.57 8.44
CA LEU A 51 1.65 7.97 8.76
C LEU A 51 2.52 8.91 7.91
N TYR A 52 3.78 8.55 7.68
CA TYR A 52 4.67 9.29 6.80
C TYR A 52 4.17 9.34 5.36
N LYS A 53 3.66 8.22 4.84
CA LYS A 53 3.07 8.20 3.50
C LYS A 53 1.84 9.10 3.38
N GLN A 54 0.97 9.13 4.40
CA GLN A 54 -0.16 10.06 4.45
C GLN A 54 0.29 11.52 4.42
N LEU A 55 1.32 11.86 5.18
CA LEU A 55 1.92 13.21 5.16
C LEU A 55 2.46 13.60 3.79
N LEU A 56 3.10 12.67 3.08
CA LEU A 56 3.66 12.92 1.75
C LEU A 56 2.58 13.27 0.71
N VAL A 57 1.38 12.70 0.83
CA VAL A 57 0.25 13.00 -0.07
C VAL A 57 -0.61 14.18 0.44
N GLY A 58 -0.11 14.94 1.42
CA GLY A 58 -0.78 16.14 1.92
C GLY A 58 -1.98 15.88 2.83
N GLN A 59 -2.19 14.65 3.25
CA GLN A 59 -3.21 14.33 4.25
C GLN A 59 -2.65 14.67 5.64
N ASN A 60 -3.30 15.60 6.33
CA ASN A 60 -3.02 15.79 7.74
C ASN A 60 -3.50 14.54 8.50
N PRO A 61 -2.63 13.86 9.24
CA PRO A 61 -3.05 12.77 10.09
C PRO A 61 -3.88 13.34 11.24
N VAL A 62 -5.16 13.45 11.03
CA VAL A 62 -6.10 13.63 12.14
C VAL A 62 -6.00 12.34 12.93
N LYS A 63 -5.73 12.41 14.22
CA LYS A 63 -5.88 11.29 15.14
C LYS A 63 -7.30 10.78 14.95
N GLN A 64 -7.46 9.73 14.17
CA GLN A 64 -8.72 8.99 14.16
C GLN A 64 -8.77 8.31 15.53
N ASN A 65 -9.48 8.94 16.45
CA ASN A 65 -10.02 8.23 17.59
C ASN A 65 -10.79 7.03 17.01
N GLU A 66 -10.50 5.87 17.57
CA GLU A 66 -11.25 4.65 17.35
C GLU A 66 -12.74 4.95 17.58
N SER A 67 -13.45 5.26 16.55
CA SER A 67 -14.90 5.12 16.46
C SER A 67 -15.36 5.52 15.05
N ASP A 68 -16.00 4.53 14.48
CA ASP A 68 -17.01 4.58 13.45
C ASP A 68 -16.63 4.48 11.97
N SER A 69 -17.38 3.52 11.51
CA SER A 69 -17.89 3.25 10.16
C SER A 69 -16.99 2.40 9.27
N THR A 70 -17.03 1.12 9.57
CA THR A 70 -17.16 0.10 8.54
C THR A 70 -18.45 0.38 7.75
N GLU A 71 -18.45 1.34 6.87
CA GLU A 71 -19.40 1.30 5.77
C GLU A 71 -18.95 0.13 4.89
N GLN A 72 -19.63 -0.97 5.08
CA GLN A 72 -19.68 -2.08 4.14
C GLN A 72 -20.07 -1.50 2.80
N ILE A 73 -19.10 -1.40 1.90
CA ILE A 73 -19.38 -1.26 0.48
C ILE A 73 -20.06 -2.57 0.09
N VAL A 74 -21.38 -2.56 0.09
CA VAL A 74 -22.21 -3.63 -0.43
C VAL A 74 -21.94 -3.65 -1.94
N ALA A 75 -21.14 -4.60 -2.37
CA ALA A 75 -20.92 -4.87 -3.77
C ALA A 75 -22.20 -5.49 -4.34
N GLU A 76 -23.06 -4.68 -4.93
CA GLU A 76 -24.03 -5.14 -5.92
C GLU A 76 -23.22 -5.41 -7.19
N ASP A 77 -23.00 -6.66 -7.46
CA ASP A 77 -22.63 -7.43 -8.66
C ASP A 77 -21.60 -8.49 -8.32
N SER A 78 -22.01 -9.45 -7.49
CA SER A 78 -21.20 -10.61 -7.15
C SER A 78 -21.54 -11.82 -8.03
N GLU A 79 -21.14 -11.80 -9.30
CA GLU A 79 -20.92 -13.05 -10.02
C GLU A 79 -19.48 -13.53 -9.71
N GLY A 80 -19.36 -14.50 -8.82
CA GLY A 80 -18.15 -15.32 -8.66
C GLY A 80 -17.04 -14.76 -7.74
N LEU A 81 -17.39 -14.10 -6.65
CA LEU A 81 -16.44 -13.80 -5.57
C LEU A 81 -16.07 -15.08 -4.81
N GLY A 82 -14.96 -15.69 -5.17
CA GLY A 82 -14.22 -16.49 -4.20
C GLY A 82 -13.81 -15.57 -3.04
N ASP A 83 -13.86 -16.07 -1.79
CA ASP A 83 -13.54 -15.38 -0.54
C ASP A 83 -12.17 -14.69 -0.59
N PHE A 84 -12.11 -13.51 -1.21
CA PHE A 84 -10.93 -12.65 -1.14
C PHE A 84 -10.99 -11.91 0.19
N GLN A 85 -10.32 -12.46 1.20
CA GLN A 85 -10.19 -11.76 2.47
C GLN A 85 -9.31 -10.53 2.29
N VAL A 86 -9.95 -9.38 2.20
CA VAL A 86 -9.25 -8.10 2.26
C VAL A 86 -8.59 -7.97 3.64
N ASN A 87 -7.33 -7.54 3.67
CA ASN A 87 -6.63 -7.32 4.94
C ASN A 87 -7.41 -6.29 5.77
N PRO A 88 -7.89 -6.65 6.99
CA PRO A 88 -8.66 -5.73 7.83
C PRO A 88 -7.86 -4.47 8.24
N ASN A 89 -6.53 -4.52 8.12
CA ASN A 89 -5.65 -3.38 8.34
C ASN A 89 -5.18 -2.74 7.01
N MET A 90 -6.01 -2.82 5.97
CA MET A 90 -5.75 -2.12 4.71
C MET A 90 -5.74 -0.63 4.97
N LEU A 91 -4.72 0.04 4.46
CA LEU A 91 -4.60 1.49 4.55
C LEU A 91 -4.89 2.11 3.19
N GLU A 92 -5.90 2.95 3.14
CA GLU A 92 -6.20 3.78 2.00
C GLU A 92 -5.73 5.22 2.24
N TYR A 93 -5.03 5.79 1.28
CA TYR A 93 -4.58 7.17 1.32
C TYR A 93 -4.47 7.75 -0.09
N GLY A 94 -4.63 9.05 -0.22
CA GLY A 94 -4.54 9.77 -1.49
C GLY A 94 -5.50 10.95 -1.56
N SER A 95 -5.44 11.70 -2.66
CA SER A 95 -6.30 12.86 -2.92
C SER A 95 -7.74 12.50 -3.29
N ARG A 96 -8.03 11.21 -3.51
CA ARG A 96 -9.30 10.68 -4.02
C ARG A 96 -9.70 11.19 -5.41
N ILE A 97 -8.76 11.70 -6.18
CA ILE A 97 -8.96 12.02 -7.59
C ILE A 97 -9.27 10.76 -8.38
N ALA A 98 -8.64 9.64 -8.01
CA ALA A 98 -8.99 8.30 -8.47
C ALA A 98 -8.97 7.32 -7.28
N GLU A 99 -9.81 6.30 -7.33
CA GLU A 99 -9.98 5.31 -6.27
C GLU A 99 -9.96 3.90 -6.86
N ILE A 100 -9.17 3.00 -6.27
CA ILE A 100 -9.22 1.58 -6.62
C ILE A 100 -10.44 0.99 -5.91
N THR A 101 -11.46 0.63 -6.70
CA THR A 101 -12.73 0.09 -6.17
C THR A 101 -12.74 -1.42 -6.04
N ASP A 102 -11.90 -2.12 -6.82
CA ASP A 102 -11.75 -3.57 -6.74
C ASP A 102 -10.36 -3.98 -7.26
N PHE A 103 -9.83 -5.08 -6.76
CA PHE A 103 -8.65 -5.71 -7.33
C PHE A 103 -8.73 -7.22 -7.17
N ARG A 104 -8.18 -7.96 -8.13
CA ARG A 104 -8.21 -9.41 -8.14
C ARG A 104 -6.91 -9.98 -8.69
N VAL A 105 -6.49 -11.09 -8.13
CA VAL A 105 -5.45 -11.93 -8.72
C VAL A 105 -6.12 -13.08 -9.44
N ILE A 106 -5.77 -13.26 -10.70
CA ILE A 106 -6.37 -14.27 -11.60
C ILE A 106 -5.27 -15.25 -11.98
N ASP A 107 -5.48 -16.54 -11.70
CA ASP A 107 -4.55 -17.60 -12.03
C ASP A 107 -4.46 -17.87 -13.55
N ASP A 108 -3.58 -18.77 -13.96
CA ASP A 108 -3.40 -19.18 -15.36
C ASP A 108 -4.64 -19.87 -15.96
N LYS A 109 -5.54 -20.33 -15.10
CA LYS A 109 -6.83 -20.96 -15.48
C LYS A 109 -8.00 -19.96 -15.53
N GLY A 110 -7.71 -18.67 -15.30
CA GLY A 110 -8.73 -17.62 -15.32
C GLY A 110 -9.58 -17.52 -14.06
N ARG A 111 -9.21 -18.18 -12.96
CA ARG A 111 -9.96 -18.18 -11.70
C ARG A 111 -9.37 -17.13 -10.76
N CYS A 112 -10.23 -16.46 -10.01
CA CYS A 112 -9.80 -15.61 -8.91
C CYS A 112 -9.18 -16.47 -7.81
N SER A 113 -7.98 -16.10 -7.35
CA SER A 113 -7.23 -16.86 -6.35
C SER A 113 -6.46 -15.91 -5.44
N ASN A 114 -6.42 -16.22 -4.16
CA ASN A 114 -5.55 -15.57 -3.18
C ASN A 114 -4.19 -16.29 -3.01
N THR A 115 -3.98 -17.34 -3.78
CA THR A 115 -2.72 -18.08 -3.82
C THR A 115 -2.26 -18.23 -5.26
N VAL A 116 -0.96 -18.08 -5.48
CA VAL A 116 -0.32 -18.25 -6.78
C VAL A 116 0.75 -19.33 -6.64
N GLU A 117 0.72 -20.33 -7.50
CA GLU A 117 1.74 -21.38 -7.52
C GLU A 117 3.07 -20.81 -8.00
N LYS A 118 4.16 -21.25 -7.38
CA LYS A 118 5.51 -20.84 -7.80
C LYS A 118 5.78 -21.28 -9.24
N GLY A 119 6.12 -20.31 -10.10
CA GLY A 119 6.42 -20.56 -11.51
C GLY A 119 5.21 -20.53 -12.44
N SER A 120 4.00 -20.32 -11.93
CA SER A 120 2.83 -20.10 -12.76
C SER A 120 2.70 -18.63 -13.20
N CYS A 121 1.99 -18.41 -14.30
CA CYS A 121 1.60 -17.08 -14.73
C CYS A 121 0.30 -16.65 -14.00
N PHE A 122 0.20 -15.37 -13.67
CA PHE A 122 -1.01 -14.80 -13.11
C PHE A 122 -1.22 -13.38 -13.64
N LYS A 123 -2.43 -12.87 -13.49
CA LYS A 123 -2.81 -11.52 -13.87
C LYS A 123 -3.33 -10.78 -12.65
N ILE A 124 -3.01 -9.49 -12.55
CA ILE A 124 -3.65 -8.59 -11.60
C ILE A 124 -4.66 -7.76 -12.37
N ARG A 125 -5.90 -7.77 -11.91
CA ARG A 125 -6.97 -6.92 -12.41
C ARG A 125 -7.31 -5.90 -11.35
N MET A 126 -7.24 -4.63 -11.71
CA MET A 126 -7.67 -3.51 -10.86
C MET A 126 -8.84 -2.82 -11.50
N LYS A 127 -9.82 -2.41 -10.70
CA LYS A 127 -10.93 -1.56 -11.13
C LYS A 127 -10.74 -0.20 -10.47
N VAL A 128 -10.62 0.83 -11.28
CA VAL A 128 -10.34 2.19 -10.82
C VAL A 128 -11.47 3.11 -11.24
N ARG A 129 -11.99 3.89 -10.30
CA ARG A 129 -12.96 4.96 -10.53
C ARG A 129 -12.24 6.29 -10.56
N PHE A 130 -12.50 7.11 -11.55
CA PHE A 130 -11.97 8.44 -11.67
C PHE A 130 -13.01 9.47 -11.21
N ASN A 131 -12.70 10.22 -10.16
CA ASN A 131 -13.56 11.27 -9.62
C ASN A 131 -13.28 12.61 -10.30
N GLU A 132 -12.12 12.76 -10.92
CA GLU A 132 -11.71 13.89 -11.73
C GLU A 132 -11.04 13.42 -13.02
N GLU A 133 -10.88 14.33 -13.98
CA GLU A 133 -10.18 14.02 -15.22
C GLU A 133 -8.67 13.90 -14.99
N ILE A 134 -8.09 12.78 -15.46
CA ILE A 134 -6.65 12.53 -15.42
C ILE A 134 -6.17 12.24 -16.85
N GLN A 135 -5.16 12.97 -17.31
CA GLN A 135 -4.68 12.84 -18.70
C GLN A 135 -3.81 11.61 -18.93
N GLU A 136 -2.97 11.26 -17.99
CA GLU A 136 -2.01 10.14 -18.09
C GLU A 136 -1.93 9.39 -16.77
N PRO A 137 -2.97 8.61 -16.40
CA PRO A 137 -2.94 7.87 -15.15
C PRO A 137 -1.88 6.77 -15.19
N ILE A 138 -1.07 6.69 -14.13
CA ILE A 138 -0.09 5.63 -13.96
C ILE A 138 -0.64 4.62 -12.95
N MET A 139 -0.91 3.40 -13.41
CA MET A 139 -1.31 2.28 -12.57
C MET A 139 -0.06 1.54 -12.12
N ALA A 140 0.00 1.21 -10.85
CA ALA A 140 1.14 0.50 -10.27
C ALA A 140 0.72 -0.52 -9.23
N TYR A 141 1.50 -1.57 -9.07
CA TYR A 141 1.39 -2.48 -7.94
C TYR A 141 2.77 -2.91 -7.44
N THR A 142 2.83 -3.30 -6.18
CA THR A 142 4.04 -3.83 -5.56
C THR A 142 3.67 -4.97 -4.63
N PHE A 143 4.31 -6.12 -4.80
CA PHE A 143 4.25 -7.22 -3.85
C PHE A 143 5.26 -7.00 -2.74
N LYS A 144 4.82 -7.18 -1.51
CA LYS A 144 5.66 -7.10 -0.31
C LYS A 144 5.49 -8.37 0.52
N ASN A 145 6.55 -8.77 1.19
CA ASN A 145 6.45 -9.82 2.20
C ASN A 145 5.79 -9.30 3.48
N ILE A 146 5.59 -10.19 4.44
CA ILE A 146 4.99 -9.85 5.75
C ILE A 146 5.82 -8.84 6.56
N GLN A 147 7.13 -8.72 6.27
CA GLN A 147 8.02 -7.71 6.86
C GLN A 147 7.99 -6.37 6.09
N VAL A 148 7.04 -6.19 5.16
CA VAL A 148 6.88 -4.99 4.32
C VAL A 148 8.07 -4.75 3.36
N THR A 149 8.94 -5.75 3.16
CA THR A 149 10.02 -5.69 2.18
C THR A 149 9.46 -5.90 0.79
N GLU A 150 9.81 -5.04 -0.15
CA GLU A 150 9.39 -5.17 -1.54
C GLU A 150 10.03 -6.39 -2.20
N ILE A 151 9.20 -7.20 -2.84
CA ILE A 151 9.64 -8.41 -3.57
C ILE A 151 9.72 -8.10 -5.05
N THR A 152 8.63 -7.58 -5.60
CA THR A 152 8.51 -7.22 -7.02
C THR A 152 7.34 -6.27 -7.23
N GLY A 153 7.35 -5.56 -8.33
CA GLY A 153 6.27 -4.67 -8.72
C GLY A 153 6.57 -4.06 -10.09
N THR A 154 5.56 -3.48 -10.69
CA THR A 154 5.71 -2.73 -11.94
C THR A 154 4.66 -1.64 -12.04
N ASN A 155 4.74 -0.83 -13.08
CA ASN A 155 3.76 0.20 -13.40
C ASN A 155 3.58 0.33 -14.91
N THR A 156 2.48 0.96 -15.31
CA THR A 156 2.14 1.14 -16.73
C THR A 156 3.19 1.93 -17.51
N MET A 157 3.91 2.82 -16.86
CA MET A 157 4.97 3.61 -17.50
C MET A 157 6.19 2.73 -17.84
N TYR A 158 6.63 1.86 -16.94
CA TYR A 158 7.72 0.92 -17.20
C TYR A 158 7.38 -0.11 -18.27
N GLU A 159 6.13 -0.55 -18.28
CA GLU A 159 5.63 -1.55 -19.24
C GLU A 159 5.27 -0.91 -20.61
N ASN A 160 5.46 0.41 -20.79
CA ASN A 160 5.00 1.14 -21.97
C ASN A 160 3.50 0.91 -22.29
N ALA A 161 2.72 0.57 -21.30
CA ALA A 161 1.28 0.39 -21.42
C ALA A 161 0.61 1.77 -21.34
N LYS A 162 0.08 2.22 -22.48
CA LYS A 162 -0.70 3.46 -22.50
C LYS A 162 -2.06 3.21 -21.85
N VAL A 163 -2.34 3.94 -20.78
CA VAL A 163 -3.69 4.05 -20.23
C VAL A 163 -4.34 5.24 -20.92
N GLU A 164 -5.49 5.00 -21.56
CA GLU A 164 -6.22 6.07 -22.22
C GLU A 164 -6.68 7.13 -21.22
N ARG A 165 -6.87 8.36 -21.73
CA ARG A 165 -7.41 9.46 -20.93
C ARG A 165 -8.71 9.04 -20.27
N SER A 166 -8.81 9.23 -18.97
CA SER A 166 -10.00 8.88 -18.20
C SER A 166 -10.72 10.15 -17.73
N GLY A 167 -12.00 10.23 -18.06
CA GLY A 167 -12.87 11.34 -17.69
C GLY A 167 -13.52 11.11 -16.32
N LYS A 168 -14.11 12.16 -15.77
CA LYS A 168 -14.84 12.08 -14.50
C LYS A 168 -16.00 11.07 -14.62
N GLY A 169 -16.02 10.10 -13.69
CA GLY A 169 -17.03 9.04 -13.64
C GLY A 169 -16.65 7.79 -14.41
N ASP A 170 -15.55 7.79 -15.18
CA ASP A 170 -15.07 6.60 -15.87
C ASP A 170 -14.62 5.53 -14.87
N ILE A 171 -14.85 4.26 -15.25
CA ILE A 171 -14.37 3.09 -14.53
C ILE A 171 -13.50 2.29 -15.49
N CYS A 172 -12.26 2.07 -15.12
CA CYS A 172 -11.26 1.37 -15.89
C CYS A 172 -10.90 0.04 -15.24
#